data_f399875dbd7c0f0cb3fb0449438acdc9
#
_entry.id   f399875dbd7c0f0cb3fb0449438acdc9
#
_cell.length_a   1.000
_cell.length_b   1.000
_cell.length_c   1.000
_cell.angle_alpha   90.00
_cell.angle_beta   90.00
_cell.angle_gamma   90.00
#
_symmetry.space_group_name_H-M   'P 1'
#
loop_
_entity.id
_entity.type
_entity.pdbx_description
1 polymer ?
#
loop_
_entity_poly.entity_id
_entity_poly.type
_entity_poly.pdbx_seq_one_letter_code
_entity_poly.pdbx_strand_id
1 'polypeptide(L)'
;MHTPSKGVRSKLDRETAAFFKAIAAGDSRTAGAKGITYDRFLDDRMLIISAIRAGIPYTLFNLIRILTPFSEKDWAEFLNVSTKSLQRYGASIRHRFKPIHSEKIIEMAEVTKLGLEVFGDMEKLRLWLETPSFALGGMKPMVLLRDSYGKELVIGELTRINHGILV
;
A
#
# COMPACT_ATOMS: atom_id res chain seq x y z
N MET A 1 -13.74 -5.15 -15.76
CA MET A 1 -12.48 -4.43 -16.00
C MET A 1 -12.55 -3.09 -15.25
N HIS A 2 -12.09 -3.06 -14.02
CA HIS A 2 -11.97 -1.79 -13.31
C HIS A 2 -10.49 -1.41 -13.24
N THR A 3 -9.97 -0.92 -14.34
CA THR A 3 -8.77 -0.10 -14.31
C THR A 3 -9.13 1.14 -13.50
N PRO A 4 -8.39 1.50 -12.46
CA PRO A 4 -8.66 2.74 -11.72
C PRO A 4 -8.70 3.88 -12.71
N SER A 5 -9.77 4.67 -12.67
CA SER A 5 -9.96 5.75 -13.65
C SER A 5 -8.74 6.67 -13.61
N LYS A 6 -8.30 7.14 -14.77
CA LYS A 6 -7.19 8.12 -14.87
C LYS A 6 -7.32 9.26 -13.84
N GLY A 7 -8.55 9.60 -13.45
CA GLY A 7 -8.85 10.61 -12.45
C GLY A 7 -8.40 10.24 -11.03
N VAL A 8 -8.53 8.98 -10.61
CA VAL A 8 -8.10 8.52 -9.26
C VAL A 8 -6.58 8.53 -9.18
N ARG A 9 -5.90 8.08 -10.23
CA ARG A 9 -4.43 8.08 -10.27
C ARG A 9 -3.85 9.50 -10.21
N SER A 10 -4.42 10.43 -10.96
CA SER A 10 -4.02 11.83 -10.93
C SER A 10 -4.26 12.49 -9.56
N LYS A 11 -5.35 12.14 -8.88
CA LYS A 11 -5.60 12.59 -7.50
C LYS A 11 -4.58 12.03 -6.53
N LEU A 12 -4.24 10.75 -6.65
CA LEU A 12 -3.25 10.09 -5.81
C LEU A 12 -1.86 10.73 -5.98
N ASP A 13 -1.42 11.00 -7.20
CA ASP A 13 -0.15 11.67 -7.46
C ASP A 13 -0.13 13.07 -6.85
N ARG A 14 -1.23 13.82 -6.95
CA ARG A 14 -1.37 15.15 -6.36
C ARG A 14 -1.31 15.13 -4.84
N GLU A 15 -2.04 14.21 -4.20
CA GLU A 15 -2.01 14.03 -2.73
C GLU A 15 -0.63 13.58 -2.24
N THR A 16 0.02 12.69 -2.98
CA THR A 16 1.39 12.27 -2.68
C THR A 16 2.36 13.44 -2.73
N ALA A 17 2.31 14.24 -3.80
CA ALA A 17 3.15 15.42 -3.94
C ALA A 17 2.89 16.45 -2.83
N ALA A 18 1.63 16.70 -2.49
CA ALA A 18 1.26 17.61 -1.40
C ALA A 18 1.75 17.12 -0.04
N PHE A 19 1.65 15.82 0.22
CA PHE A 19 2.14 15.18 1.44
C PHE A 19 3.65 15.37 1.60
N PHE A 20 4.44 15.07 0.58
CA PHE A 20 5.89 15.24 0.64
C PHE A 20 6.33 16.71 0.69
N LYS A 21 5.60 17.61 0.03
CA LYS A 21 5.83 19.04 0.16
C LYS A 21 5.63 19.52 1.60
N ALA A 22 4.61 19.04 2.28
CA ALA A 22 4.35 19.37 3.69
C ALA A 22 5.45 18.84 4.62
N ILE A 23 5.98 17.63 4.37
CA ILE A 23 7.11 17.08 5.11
C ILE A 23 8.37 17.91 4.88
N ALA A 24 8.64 18.30 3.63
CA ALA A 24 9.81 19.09 3.25
C ALA A 24 9.85 20.47 3.88
N ALA A 25 8.69 21.07 4.13
CA ALA A 25 8.61 22.37 4.82
C ALA A 25 9.11 22.30 6.29
N GLY A 26 9.13 21.08 6.87
CA GLY A 26 9.66 20.83 8.22
C GLY A 26 11.11 20.31 8.27
N ASP A 27 11.69 19.88 7.14
CA ASP A 27 13.05 19.31 7.08
C ASP A 27 13.77 19.74 5.79
N SER A 28 14.86 20.48 5.96
CA SER A 28 15.69 21.00 4.84
C SER A 28 16.34 19.91 3.96
N ARG A 29 16.33 18.64 4.39
CA ARG A 29 16.89 17.50 3.64
C ARG A 29 15.99 16.99 2.51
N THR A 30 14.75 17.40 2.46
CA THR A 30 13.77 16.99 1.43
C THR A 30 13.51 18.08 0.38
N ALA A 31 14.39 19.06 0.24
CA ALA A 31 14.24 20.21 -0.67
C ALA A 31 14.14 19.85 -2.18
N GLY A 32 14.29 18.58 -2.55
CA GLY A 32 14.09 18.06 -3.91
C GLY A 32 12.70 17.46 -4.20
N ALA A 33 11.75 17.63 -3.29
CA ALA A 33 10.45 16.94 -3.31
C ALA A 33 9.40 17.50 -4.29
N LYS A 34 9.78 18.35 -5.24
CA LYS A 34 8.87 18.85 -6.27
C LYS A 34 8.44 17.71 -7.20
N GLY A 35 7.14 17.43 -7.24
CA GLY A 35 6.55 16.52 -8.22
C GLY A 35 6.77 15.03 -7.93
N ILE A 36 6.84 14.60 -6.66
CA ILE A 36 6.89 13.17 -6.32
C ILE A 36 5.57 12.52 -6.68
N THR A 37 5.63 11.57 -7.61
CA THR A 37 4.50 10.70 -7.96
C THR A 37 4.39 9.54 -6.97
N TYR A 38 3.23 8.90 -6.94
CA TYR A 38 2.99 7.71 -6.11
C TYR A 38 3.96 6.56 -6.45
N ASP A 39 4.24 6.31 -7.73
CA ASP A 39 5.19 5.28 -8.13
C ASP A 39 6.60 5.60 -7.65
N ARG A 40 7.07 6.83 -7.81
CA ARG A 40 8.37 7.25 -7.30
C ARG A 40 8.46 7.11 -5.78
N PHE A 41 7.39 7.44 -5.08
CA PHE A 41 7.31 7.26 -3.63
C PHE A 41 7.56 5.80 -3.23
N LEU A 42 6.89 4.83 -3.87
CA LEU A 42 7.04 3.41 -3.56
C LEU A 42 8.37 2.82 -4.02
N ASP A 43 9.08 3.45 -4.94
CA ASP A 43 10.38 3.00 -5.44
C ASP A 43 11.58 3.59 -4.66
N ASP A 44 11.33 4.57 -3.79
CA ASP A 44 12.40 5.26 -3.05
C ASP A 44 12.28 4.98 -1.54
N ARG A 45 13.21 4.17 -1.02
CA ARG A 45 13.22 3.79 0.39
C ARG A 45 13.35 4.98 1.36
N MET A 46 14.04 6.04 0.98
CA MET A 46 14.16 7.23 1.83
C MET A 46 12.84 8.00 1.92
N LEU A 47 12.09 8.06 0.82
CA LEU A 47 10.73 8.63 0.82
C LEU A 47 9.79 7.78 1.68
N ILE A 48 9.88 6.44 1.59
CA ILE A 48 9.10 5.52 2.43
C ILE A 48 9.39 5.75 3.91
N ILE A 49 10.67 5.81 4.30
CA ILE A 49 11.08 6.07 5.70
C ILE A 49 10.52 7.42 6.18
N SER A 50 10.63 8.46 5.37
CA SER A 50 10.10 9.79 5.69
C SER A 50 8.58 9.77 5.88
N ALA A 51 7.87 9.06 5.02
CA ALA A 51 6.42 8.92 5.09
C ALA A 51 5.97 8.17 6.35
N ILE A 52 6.66 7.07 6.71
CA ILE A 52 6.38 6.30 7.93
C ILE A 52 6.54 7.18 9.16
N ARG A 53 7.64 7.92 9.25
CA ARG A 53 7.95 8.80 10.39
C ARG A 53 6.97 9.96 10.54
N ALA A 54 6.55 10.54 9.41
CA ALA A 54 5.59 11.64 9.39
C ALA A 54 4.15 11.18 9.69
N GLY A 55 3.83 9.93 9.36
CA GLY A 55 2.48 9.38 9.44
C GLY A 55 1.65 9.68 8.20
N ILE A 56 1.09 8.64 7.59
CA ILE A 56 0.21 8.77 6.42
C ILE A 56 -1.10 9.46 6.84
N PRO A 57 -1.51 10.56 6.19
CA PRO A 57 -2.82 11.15 6.46
C PRO A 57 -3.93 10.29 5.87
N TYR A 58 -5.12 10.33 6.50
CA TYR A 58 -6.26 9.53 6.04
C TYR A 58 -6.65 9.83 4.59
N THR A 59 -6.53 11.08 4.14
CA THR A 59 -6.81 11.49 2.76
C THR A 59 -5.96 10.71 1.75
N LEU A 60 -4.67 10.55 2.01
CA LEU A 60 -3.77 9.76 1.17
C LEU A 60 -4.08 8.26 1.28
N PHE A 61 -4.29 7.73 2.48
CA PHE A 61 -4.71 6.35 2.71
C PHE A 61 -5.98 5.99 1.93
N ASN A 62 -6.99 6.87 1.96
CA ASN A 62 -8.25 6.63 1.26
C ASN A 62 -8.08 6.47 -0.26
N LEU A 63 -7.14 7.20 -0.86
CA LEU A 63 -6.79 7.03 -2.27
C LEU A 63 -5.99 5.76 -2.52
N ILE A 64 -5.05 5.42 -1.63
CA ILE A 64 -4.27 4.18 -1.71
C ILE A 64 -5.21 2.97 -1.65
N ARG A 65 -6.12 2.92 -0.68
CA ARG A 65 -7.02 1.76 -0.52
C ARG A 65 -7.93 1.52 -1.72
N ILE A 66 -8.37 2.57 -2.42
CA ILE A 66 -9.17 2.44 -3.65
C ILE A 66 -8.38 1.72 -4.76
N LEU A 67 -7.06 1.87 -4.76
CA LEU A 67 -6.16 1.27 -5.74
C LEU A 67 -5.55 -0.06 -5.27
N THR A 68 -6.12 -0.68 -4.26
CA THR A 68 -5.70 -1.97 -3.73
C THR A 68 -6.85 -2.99 -3.80
N PRO A 69 -6.56 -4.31 -3.81
CA PRO A 69 -7.60 -5.34 -3.86
C PRO A 69 -8.21 -5.64 -2.49
N PHE A 70 -7.94 -4.84 -1.47
CA PHE A 70 -8.32 -5.10 -0.09
C PHE A 70 -9.64 -4.43 0.29
N SER A 71 -10.51 -5.18 0.97
CA SER A 71 -11.75 -4.67 1.53
C SER A 71 -11.49 -3.83 2.80
N GLU A 72 -12.51 -3.11 3.27
CA GLU A 72 -12.45 -2.40 4.55
C GLU A 72 -12.13 -3.35 5.72
N LYS A 73 -12.70 -4.56 5.69
CA LYS A 73 -12.41 -5.59 6.69
C LYS A 73 -10.93 -6.03 6.63
N ASP A 74 -10.39 -6.26 5.44
CA ASP A 74 -8.97 -6.60 5.27
C ASP A 74 -8.07 -5.49 5.85
N TRP A 75 -8.36 -4.23 5.55
CA TRP A 75 -7.62 -3.09 6.09
C TRP A 75 -7.71 -2.97 7.61
N ALA A 76 -8.88 -3.22 8.20
CA ALA A 76 -9.04 -3.24 9.65
C ALA A 76 -8.17 -4.33 10.28
N GLU A 77 -8.12 -5.52 9.68
CA GLU A 77 -7.26 -6.61 10.14
C GLU A 77 -5.77 -6.28 10.00
N PHE A 78 -5.33 -5.71 8.86
CA PHE A 78 -3.93 -5.30 8.65
C PHE A 78 -3.47 -4.24 9.66
N LEU A 79 -4.33 -3.29 9.97
CA LEU A 79 -4.03 -2.20 10.91
C LEU A 79 -4.30 -2.58 12.37
N ASN A 80 -4.82 -3.79 12.61
CA ASN A 80 -5.22 -4.25 13.94
C ASN A 80 -6.15 -3.27 14.67
N VAL A 81 -7.15 -2.80 13.96
CA VAL A 81 -8.22 -1.92 14.47
C VAL A 81 -9.58 -2.49 14.11
N SER A 82 -10.65 -2.03 14.78
CA SER A 82 -12.00 -2.38 14.35
C SER A 82 -12.40 -1.61 13.08
N THR A 83 -13.32 -2.17 12.29
CA THR A 83 -13.89 -1.46 11.13
C THR A 83 -14.54 -0.15 11.55
N LYS A 84 -15.18 -0.12 12.73
CA LYS A 84 -15.77 1.08 13.31
C LYS A 84 -14.71 2.15 13.63
N SER A 85 -13.54 1.75 14.14
CA SER A 85 -12.41 2.67 14.35
C SER A 85 -11.88 3.22 13.04
N LEU A 86 -11.75 2.37 12.02
CA LEU A 86 -11.29 2.79 10.70
C LEU A 86 -12.27 3.81 10.06
N GLN A 87 -13.56 3.58 10.18
CA GLN A 87 -14.59 4.52 9.73
C GLN A 87 -14.53 5.85 10.49
N ARG A 88 -14.29 5.81 11.81
CA ARG A 88 -14.14 7.01 12.63
C ARG A 88 -12.92 7.83 12.20
N TYR A 89 -11.82 7.20 11.81
CA TYR A 89 -10.65 7.91 11.26
C TYR A 89 -11.02 8.67 9.99
N GLY A 90 -11.87 8.09 9.14
CA GLY A 90 -12.36 8.73 7.92
C GLY A 90 -13.26 9.94 8.15
N ALA A 91 -13.91 10.03 9.30
CA ALA A 91 -14.70 11.18 9.69
C ALA A 91 -13.88 12.39 10.15
N SER A 92 -12.58 12.21 10.40
CA SER A 92 -11.65 13.27 10.80
C SER A 92 -10.71 13.63 9.67
N ILE A 93 -10.86 14.82 9.10
CA ILE A 93 -9.99 15.34 8.02
C ILE A 93 -8.51 15.41 8.44
N ARG A 94 -8.24 15.53 9.73
CA ARG A 94 -6.89 15.69 10.29
C ARG A 94 -6.27 14.39 10.78
N HIS A 95 -6.94 13.25 10.63
CA HIS A 95 -6.39 11.99 11.12
C HIS A 95 -5.10 11.64 10.38
N ARG A 96 -4.06 11.35 11.15
CA ARG A 96 -2.79 10.76 10.69
C ARG A 96 -2.58 9.42 11.36
N PHE A 97 -2.20 8.45 10.57
CA PHE A 97 -1.86 7.14 11.09
C PHE A 97 -0.53 7.16 11.84
N LYS A 98 -0.44 6.38 12.90
CA LYS A 98 0.83 6.15 13.62
C LYS A 98 1.85 5.51 12.69
N PRO A 99 3.17 5.60 13.00
CA PRO A 99 4.22 4.98 12.17
C PRO A 99 3.98 3.50 11.88
N ILE A 100 3.57 2.71 12.86
CA ILE A 100 3.28 1.28 12.68
C ILE A 100 2.16 1.02 11.66
N HIS A 101 1.12 1.83 11.68
CA HIS A 101 0.02 1.73 10.70
C HIS A 101 0.45 2.25 9.32
N SER A 102 1.22 3.33 9.28
CA SER A 102 1.75 3.91 8.05
C SER A 102 2.67 2.94 7.32
N GLU A 103 3.52 2.22 8.05
CA GLU A 103 4.36 1.16 7.51
C GLU A 103 3.52 0.05 6.87
N LYS A 104 2.49 -0.43 7.56
CA LYS A 104 1.58 -1.45 7.02
C LYS A 104 0.83 -0.98 5.78
N ILE A 105 0.37 0.27 5.74
CA ILE A 105 -0.28 0.85 4.57
C ILE A 105 0.67 0.82 3.35
N ILE A 106 1.92 1.21 3.55
CA ILE A 106 2.94 1.20 2.49
C ILE A 106 3.28 -0.22 2.07
N GLU A 107 3.43 -1.17 3.00
CA GLU A 107 3.65 -2.58 2.69
C GLU A 107 2.54 -3.13 1.77
N MET A 108 1.28 -2.82 2.05
CA MET A 108 0.14 -3.27 1.23
C MET A 108 0.11 -2.59 -0.14
N ALA A 109 0.54 -1.34 -0.22
CA ALA A 109 0.72 -0.64 -1.49
C ALA A 109 1.82 -1.28 -2.35
N GLU A 110 2.95 -1.66 -1.75
CA GLU A 110 4.05 -2.38 -2.44
C GLU A 110 3.61 -3.74 -2.96
N VAL A 111 2.90 -4.52 -2.14
CA VAL A 111 2.33 -5.82 -2.56
C VAL A 111 1.39 -5.66 -3.73
N THR A 112 0.52 -4.65 -3.69
CA THR A 112 -0.43 -4.37 -4.78
C THR A 112 0.31 -3.98 -6.06
N LYS A 113 1.30 -3.11 -5.98
CA LYS A 113 2.10 -2.69 -7.14
C LYS A 113 2.75 -3.89 -7.82
N LEU A 114 3.47 -4.71 -7.08
CA LEU A 114 4.13 -5.91 -7.62
C LEU A 114 3.10 -6.93 -8.13
N GLY A 115 2.00 -7.14 -7.41
CA GLY A 115 0.94 -8.05 -7.82
C GLY A 115 0.28 -7.63 -9.14
N LEU A 116 0.11 -6.34 -9.39
CA LEU A 116 -0.41 -5.82 -10.66
C LEU A 116 0.60 -5.97 -11.80
N GLU A 117 1.89 -5.85 -11.53
CA GLU A 117 2.94 -6.17 -12.52
C GLU A 117 2.88 -7.63 -12.96
N VAL A 118 2.60 -8.55 -12.02
CA VAL A 118 2.50 -10.00 -12.28
C VAL A 118 1.21 -10.36 -13.01
N PHE A 119 0.06 -9.91 -12.51
CA PHE A 119 -1.25 -10.36 -12.98
C PHE A 119 -1.95 -9.38 -13.93
N GLY A 120 -1.53 -8.14 -13.97
CA GLY A 120 -2.09 -7.08 -14.83
C GLY A 120 -3.50 -6.61 -14.46
N ASP A 121 -4.14 -7.24 -13.47
CA ASP A 121 -5.56 -7.07 -13.15
C ASP A 121 -5.80 -7.24 -11.65
N MET A 122 -6.63 -6.35 -11.09
CA MET A 122 -6.92 -6.33 -9.65
C MET A 122 -7.71 -7.57 -9.18
N GLU A 123 -8.63 -8.06 -10.01
CA GLU A 123 -9.45 -9.22 -9.67
C GLU A 123 -8.61 -10.50 -9.67
N LYS A 124 -7.70 -10.63 -10.63
CA LYS A 124 -6.75 -11.75 -10.67
C LYS A 124 -5.80 -11.72 -9.48
N LEU A 125 -5.30 -10.55 -9.12
CA LEU A 125 -4.47 -10.39 -7.92
C LEU A 125 -5.26 -10.79 -6.68
N ARG A 126 -6.49 -10.33 -6.51
CA ARG A 126 -7.34 -10.70 -5.39
C ARG A 126 -7.57 -12.20 -5.33
N LEU A 127 -7.89 -12.82 -6.45
CA LEU A 127 -8.10 -14.27 -6.54
C LEU A 127 -6.85 -15.03 -6.08
N TRP A 128 -5.67 -14.62 -6.53
CA TRP A 128 -4.42 -15.24 -6.11
C TRP A 128 -4.17 -15.05 -4.60
N LEU A 129 -4.40 -13.87 -4.07
CA LEU A 129 -4.25 -13.59 -2.64
C LEU A 129 -5.16 -14.46 -1.76
N GLU A 130 -6.34 -14.83 -2.25
CA GLU A 130 -7.33 -15.65 -1.54
C GLU A 130 -7.20 -17.15 -1.82
N THR A 131 -6.32 -17.57 -2.73
CA THR A 131 -6.11 -18.97 -3.08
C THR A 131 -4.93 -19.55 -2.30
N PRO A 132 -5.08 -20.69 -1.61
CA PRO A 132 -3.96 -21.37 -0.96
C PRO A 132 -2.85 -21.68 -1.94
N SER A 133 -1.59 -21.37 -1.58
CA SER A 133 -0.41 -21.59 -2.42
C SER A 133 0.47 -22.68 -1.80
N PHE A 134 0.80 -23.69 -2.61
CA PHE A 134 1.73 -24.73 -2.18
C PHE A 134 3.11 -24.16 -1.82
N ALA A 135 3.61 -23.21 -2.63
CA ALA A 135 4.87 -22.53 -2.38
C ALA A 135 4.91 -21.74 -1.05
N LEU A 136 3.73 -21.38 -0.52
CA LEU A 136 3.57 -20.69 0.75
C LEU A 136 3.06 -21.64 1.87
N GLY A 137 3.40 -22.92 1.77
CA GLY A 137 3.04 -23.90 2.78
C GLY A 137 1.54 -24.22 2.85
N GLY A 138 0.82 -24.08 1.75
CA GLY A 138 -0.63 -24.28 1.68
C GLY A 138 -1.46 -23.13 2.27
N MET A 139 -0.82 -22.04 2.66
CA MET A 139 -1.50 -20.87 3.21
C MET A 139 -1.97 -19.91 2.10
N LYS A 140 -3.03 -19.17 2.37
CA LYS A 140 -3.45 -18.07 1.52
C LYS A 140 -2.47 -16.88 1.69
N PRO A 141 -1.98 -16.28 0.60
CA PRO A 141 -1.15 -15.07 0.71
C PRO A 141 -1.81 -13.97 1.54
N MET A 142 -3.13 -13.79 1.44
CA MET A 142 -3.89 -12.80 2.21
C MET A 142 -3.67 -12.95 3.73
N VAL A 143 -3.60 -14.16 4.25
CA VAL A 143 -3.38 -14.42 5.67
C VAL A 143 -1.96 -14.05 6.09
N LEU A 144 -0.98 -14.33 5.22
CA LEU A 144 0.42 -14.03 5.47
C LEU A 144 0.72 -12.52 5.50
N LEU A 145 -0.09 -11.69 4.84
CA LEU A 145 0.11 -10.24 4.82
C LEU A 145 -0.13 -9.55 6.17
N ARG A 146 -0.62 -10.26 7.18
CA ARG A 146 -0.89 -9.69 8.51
C ARG A 146 0.38 -9.28 9.27
N ASP A 147 1.50 -9.92 8.98
CA ASP A 147 2.80 -9.57 9.57
C ASP A 147 3.87 -9.35 8.50
N SER A 148 4.99 -8.74 8.90
CA SER A 148 6.06 -8.37 7.97
C SER A 148 6.80 -9.58 7.41
N TYR A 149 6.99 -10.64 8.18
CA TYR A 149 7.63 -11.88 7.70
C TYR A 149 6.78 -12.57 6.64
N GLY A 150 5.47 -12.65 6.88
CA GLY A 150 4.53 -13.17 5.88
C GLY A 150 4.48 -12.32 4.62
N LYS A 151 4.51 -10.97 4.75
CA LYS A 151 4.62 -10.06 3.61
C LYS A 151 5.87 -10.34 2.78
N GLU A 152 7.02 -10.60 3.40
CA GLU A 152 8.25 -10.94 2.69
C GLU A 152 8.12 -12.23 1.87
N LEU A 153 7.46 -13.24 2.43
CA LEU A 153 7.17 -14.49 1.70
C LEU A 153 6.27 -14.24 0.48
N VAL A 154 5.24 -13.43 0.63
CA VAL A 154 4.33 -13.07 -0.46
C VAL A 154 5.07 -12.30 -1.56
N ILE A 155 5.87 -11.32 -1.22
CA ILE A 155 6.70 -10.56 -2.17
C ILE A 155 7.69 -11.50 -2.89
N GLY A 156 8.33 -12.40 -2.15
CA GLY A 156 9.23 -13.40 -2.72
C GLY A 156 8.55 -14.29 -3.77
N GLU A 157 7.34 -14.75 -3.48
CA GLU A 157 6.57 -15.58 -4.41
C GLU A 157 6.10 -14.79 -5.64
N LEU A 158 5.58 -13.56 -5.46
CA LEU A 158 5.23 -12.68 -6.57
C LEU A 158 6.44 -12.40 -7.47
N THR A 159 7.60 -12.17 -6.89
CA THR A 159 8.85 -11.95 -7.63
C THR A 159 9.23 -13.18 -8.44
N ARG A 160 9.11 -14.37 -7.86
CA ARG A 160 9.37 -15.65 -8.58
C ARG A 160 8.44 -15.83 -9.77
N ILE A 161 7.14 -15.59 -9.58
CA ILE A 161 6.14 -15.68 -10.65
C ILE A 161 6.48 -14.66 -11.76
N ASN A 162 6.82 -13.44 -11.38
CA ASN A 162 7.17 -12.38 -12.34
C ASN A 162 8.40 -12.72 -13.20
N HIS A 163 9.35 -13.46 -12.66
CA HIS A 163 10.52 -13.93 -13.39
C HIS A 163 10.29 -15.25 -14.12
N GLY A 164 9.07 -15.79 -14.13
CA GLY A 164 8.73 -17.04 -14.78
C GLY A 164 9.34 -18.29 -14.13
N ILE A 165 9.75 -18.19 -12.87
CA ILE A 165 10.28 -19.32 -12.10
C ILE A 165 9.08 -20.09 -11.54
N LEU A 166 8.56 -21.01 -12.30
CA LEU A 166 7.51 -21.94 -11.86
C LEU A 166 8.17 -23.12 -11.12
N VAL A 167 7.60 -23.48 -10.00
CA VAL A 167 7.97 -24.69 -9.27
C VAL A 167 6.99 -25.79 -9.62
#